data_151f9f3a9cd360e6202519868c5a6781
#
_entry.id   151f9f3a9cd360e6202519868c5a6781
#
_cell.length_a   1.000
_cell.length_b   1.000
_cell.length_c   1.000
_cell.angle_alpha   90.00
_cell.angle_beta   90.00
_cell.angle_gamma   90.00
#
_symmetry.space_group_name_H-M   'P 1'
#
loop_
_entity.id
_entity.type
_entity.pdbx_description
1 polymer ?
#
loop_
_entity_poly.entity_id
_entity_poly.type
_entity_poly.pdbx_seq_one_letter_code
_entity_poly.pdbx_strand_id
1 'polypeptide(L)'
;KASKLIRLYGFTLGHQMMIGLPESTKLDEINTAKALIKLKPKIVRIYPVLVIKNTPLAKEYEQGEYIPLTVEQAVDRAKDIMQLFNNAKIEVIRIGLQNTEEITDPSEESSQVIAGPYHPAFRQLVESGMWYDEIVQKIKKFNIKVMQVTIKANPENINNIIGHKKENV
;
A
#
# COMPACT_ATOMS: atom_id res chain seq x y z
N LYS A 1 17.98 -13.49 -11.78
CA LYS A 1 18.31 -13.86 -13.17
C LYS A 1 17.38 -13.14 -14.15
N ALA A 2 16.02 -13.29 -14.03
CA ALA A 2 15.05 -12.65 -14.93
C ALA A 2 15.22 -11.13 -15.06
N SER A 3 15.35 -10.37 -13.95
CA SER A 3 15.53 -8.91 -13.96
C SER A 3 16.75 -8.44 -14.76
N LYS A 4 17.82 -9.24 -14.78
CA LYS A 4 19.00 -8.94 -15.60
C LYS A 4 18.72 -9.12 -17.09
N LEU A 5 17.99 -10.17 -17.46
CA LEU A 5 17.60 -10.44 -18.86
C LEU A 5 16.66 -9.37 -19.39
N ILE A 6 15.63 -8.97 -18.63
CA ILE A 6 14.69 -7.92 -19.02
C ILE A 6 15.46 -6.65 -19.43
N ARG A 7 16.44 -6.23 -18.62
CA ARG A 7 17.26 -5.05 -18.92
C ARG A 7 18.23 -5.28 -20.08
N LEU A 8 18.80 -6.47 -20.19
CA LEU A 8 19.73 -6.80 -21.29
C LEU A 8 19.05 -6.68 -22.65
N TYR A 9 17.75 -7.06 -22.71
CA TYR A 9 16.95 -6.92 -23.92
C TYR A 9 16.30 -5.53 -24.10
N GLY A 10 16.70 -4.53 -23.31
CA GLY A 10 16.23 -3.14 -23.46
C GLY A 10 14.84 -2.85 -22.92
N PHE A 11 14.20 -3.78 -22.23
CA PHE A 11 12.88 -3.57 -21.64
C PHE A 11 12.96 -2.79 -20.32
N THR A 12 11.91 -2.01 -20.03
CA THR A 12 11.72 -1.37 -18.74
C THR A 12 11.44 -2.44 -17.67
N LEU A 13 12.30 -2.50 -16.64
CA LEU A 13 12.11 -3.40 -15.52
C LEU A 13 11.04 -2.85 -14.57
N GLY A 14 9.97 -3.61 -14.39
CA GLY A 14 8.98 -3.41 -13.33
C GLY A 14 8.97 -4.60 -12.37
N HIS A 15 8.65 -4.34 -11.12
CA HIS A 15 8.40 -5.38 -10.12
C HIS A 15 7.03 -5.20 -9.48
N GLN A 16 6.50 -6.30 -8.99
CA GLN A 16 5.31 -6.33 -8.17
C GLN A 16 5.64 -7.03 -6.86
N MET A 17 5.13 -6.52 -5.75
CA MET A 17 5.20 -7.18 -4.45
C MET A 17 3.83 -7.23 -3.81
N MET A 18 3.67 -8.14 -2.86
CA MET A 18 2.47 -8.28 -2.07
C MET A 18 2.78 -8.02 -0.60
N ILE A 19 1.78 -7.55 0.14
CA ILE A 19 1.79 -7.38 1.59
C ILE A 19 0.69 -8.23 2.21
N GLY A 20 0.96 -8.77 3.39
CA GLY A 20 0.02 -9.63 4.11
C GLY A 20 -0.03 -11.07 3.61
N LEU A 21 1.03 -11.58 2.98
CA LEU A 21 1.13 -13.01 2.65
C LEU A 21 1.11 -13.87 3.93
N PRO A 22 0.62 -15.12 3.87
CA PRO A 22 0.70 -16.04 4.99
C PRO A 22 2.11 -16.06 5.60
N GLU A 23 2.18 -16.09 6.93
CA GLU A 23 3.41 -16.09 7.73
C GLU A 23 4.35 -14.88 7.52
N SER A 24 4.04 -13.97 6.60
CA SER A 24 4.87 -12.79 6.32
C SER A 24 4.68 -11.71 7.38
N THR A 25 5.78 -11.25 7.93
CA THR A 25 5.81 -10.12 8.85
C THR A 25 6.04 -8.80 8.11
N LYS A 26 5.75 -7.67 8.78
CA LYS A 26 6.10 -6.34 8.27
C LYS A 26 7.61 -6.21 7.94
N LEU A 27 8.46 -6.87 8.72
CA LEU A 27 9.91 -6.87 8.49
C LEU A 27 10.29 -7.61 7.20
N ASP A 28 9.63 -8.73 6.90
CA ASP A 28 9.87 -9.49 5.66
C ASP A 28 9.48 -8.68 4.43
N GLU A 29 8.38 -7.95 4.51
CA GLU A 29 7.92 -7.06 3.45
C GLU A 29 8.88 -5.89 3.22
N ILE A 30 9.39 -5.27 4.30
CA ILE A 30 10.44 -4.24 4.23
C ILE A 30 11.72 -4.81 3.61
N ASN A 31 12.15 -6.01 3.99
CA ASN A 31 13.32 -6.66 3.43
C ASN A 31 13.13 -7.00 1.95
N THR A 32 11.94 -7.42 1.56
CA THR A 32 11.54 -7.64 0.17
C THR A 32 11.64 -6.33 -0.63
N ALA A 33 11.09 -5.23 -0.13
CA ALA A 33 11.19 -3.93 -0.78
C ALA A 33 12.65 -3.50 -0.96
N LYS A 34 13.49 -3.64 0.09
CA LYS A 34 14.94 -3.36 0.01
C LYS A 34 15.66 -4.24 -1.02
N ALA A 35 15.27 -5.51 -1.13
CA ALA A 35 15.84 -6.41 -2.14
C ALA A 35 15.42 -6.00 -3.56
N LEU A 36 14.17 -5.59 -3.77
CA LEU A 36 13.69 -5.06 -5.04
C LEU A 36 14.41 -3.76 -5.43
N ILE A 37 14.61 -2.85 -4.48
CA ILE A 37 15.37 -1.59 -4.70
C ILE A 37 16.77 -1.87 -5.22
N LYS A 38 17.47 -2.88 -4.69
CA LYS A 38 18.81 -3.30 -5.18
C LYS A 38 18.79 -3.75 -6.64
N LEU A 39 17.65 -4.23 -7.12
CA LEU A 39 17.47 -4.59 -8.54
C LEU A 39 17.23 -3.38 -9.44
N LYS A 40 17.06 -2.19 -8.88
CA LYS A 40 16.87 -0.91 -9.59
C LYS A 40 15.74 -0.99 -10.64
N PRO A 41 14.51 -1.40 -10.30
CA PRO A 41 13.39 -1.31 -11.22
C PRO A 41 13.07 0.17 -11.50
N LYS A 42 12.42 0.44 -12.64
CA LYS A 42 11.88 1.78 -12.92
C LYS A 42 10.54 1.99 -12.23
N ILE A 43 9.74 0.93 -12.18
CA ILE A 43 8.37 0.95 -11.65
C ILE A 43 8.12 -0.22 -10.71
N VAL A 44 7.22 0.00 -9.72
CA VAL A 44 6.77 -1.05 -8.80
C VAL A 44 5.25 -0.97 -8.61
N ARG A 45 4.64 -2.11 -8.34
CA ARG A 45 3.26 -2.24 -7.86
C ARG A 45 3.26 -2.89 -6.49
N ILE A 46 2.37 -2.44 -5.60
CA ILE A 46 2.20 -2.98 -4.24
C ILE A 46 0.75 -3.44 -4.11
N TYR A 47 0.54 -4.71 -3.83
CA TYR A 47 -0.80 -5.27 -3.67
C TYR A 47 -0.99 -5.89 -2.29
N PRO A 48 -1.99 -5.45 -1.53
CA PRO A 48 -2.42 -6.18 -0.35
C PRO A 48 -3.04 -7.52 -0.77
N VAL A 49 -2.83 -8.55 0.06
CA VAL A 49 -3.42 -9.87 -0.17
C VAL A 49 -4.92 -9.82 0.14
N LEU A 50 -5.72 -10.27 -0.80
CA LEU A 50 -7.14 -10.53 -0.63
C LEU A 50 -7.40 -12.03 -0.65
N VAL A 51 -8.35 -12.47 0.15
CA VAL A 51 -8.84 -13.85 0.13
C VAL A 51 -9.93 -13.95 -0.93
N ILE A 52 -9.68 -14.74 -1.97
CA ILE A 52 -10.58 -14.91 -3.13
C ILE A 52 -11.23 -16.27 -3.05
N LYS A 53 -12.53 -16.35 -3.37
CA LYS A 53 -13.31 -17.59 -3.42
C LYS A 53 -12.59 -18.68 -4.25
N ASN A 54 -12.73 -19.91 -3.85
CA ASN A 54 -12.22 -21.10 -4.57
C ASN A 54 -10.68 -21.15 -4.70
N THR A 55 -9.94 -20.45 -3.83
CA THR A 55 -8.47 -20.50 -3.78
C THR A 55 -7.97 -21.34 -2.60
N PRO A 56 -6.73 -21.85 -2.63
CA PRO A 56 -6.12 -22.46 -1.45
C PRO A 56 -6.15 -21.54 -0.22
N LEU A 57 -5.86 -20.25 -0.40
CA LEU A 57 -5.88 -19.27 0.68
C LEU A 57 -7.27 -19.10 1.31
N ALA A 58 -8.35 -19.27 0.53
CA ALA A 58 -9.71 -19.25 1.07
C ALA A 58 -9.93 -20.40 2.04
N LYS A 59 -9.38 -21.58 1.76
CA LYS A 59 -9.46 -22.75 2.65
C LYS A 59 -8.69 -22.52 3.94
N GLU A 60 -7.48 -21.98 3.86
CA GLU A 60 -6.67 -21.62 5.05
C GLU A 60 -7.40 -20.57 5.91
N TYR A 61 -8.05 -19.59 5.28
CA TYR A 61 -8.87 -18.60 5.97
C TYR A 61 -10.09 -19.22 6.66
N GLU A 62 -10.82 -20.10 5.98
CA GLU A 62 -12.00 -20.81 6.53
C GLU A 62 -11.62 -21.74 7.69
N GLN A 63 -10.41 -22.31 7.66
CA GLN A 63 -9.85 -23.16 8.71
C GLN A 63 -9.25 -22.35 9.87
N GLY A 64 -9.17 -21.02 9.74
CA GLY A 64 -8.55 -20.14 10.74
C GLY A 64 -7.02 -20.17 10.75
N GLU A 65 -6.41 -20.77 9.74
CA GLU A 65 -4.94 -20.86 9.60
C GLU A 65 -4.34 -19.59 8.99
N TYR A 66 -5.15 -18.78 8.29
CA TYR A 66 -4.75 -17.50 7.76
C TYR A 66 -5.69 -16.39 8.25
N ILE A 67 -5.11 -15.31 8.77
CA ILE A 67 -5.82 -14.10 9.19
C ILE A 67 -5.36 -12.95 8.28
N PRO A 68 -6.23 -12.44 7.38
CA PRO A 68 -5.88 -11.34 6.52
C PRO A 68 -5.69 -10.04 7.30
N LEU A 69 -4.91 -9.12 6.75
CA LEU A 69 -4.76 -7.78 7.32
C LEU A 69 -6.08 -7.03 7.28
N THR A 70 -6.30 -6.15 8.25
CA THR A 70 -7.33 -5.11 8.13
C THR A 70 -6.88 -4.03 7.15
N VAL A 71 -7.80 -3.15 6.73
CA VAL A 71 -7.46 -2.01 5.85
C VAL A 71 -6.41 -1.12 6.51
N GLU A 72 -6.56 -0.81 7.80
CA GLU A 72 -5.63 0.04 8.56
C GLU A 72 -4.24 -0.59 8.65
N GLN A 73 -4.17 -1.89 8.94
CA GLN A 73 -2.90 -2.61 9.00
C GLN A 73 -2.20 -2.65 7.64
N ALA A 74 -2.95 -2.86 6.57
CA ALA A 74 -2.41 -2.88 5.22
C ALA A 74 -1.94 -1.48 4.78
N VAL A 75 -2.68 -0.42 5.13
CA VAL A 75 -2.28 0.97 4.90
C VAL A 75 -0.97 1.28 5.62
N ASP A 76 -0.85 0.91 6.91
CA ASP A 76 0.37 1.14 7.69
C ASP A 76 1.60 0.44 7.08
N ARG A 77 1.45 -0.82 6.66
CA ARG A 77 2.53 -1.54 5.97
C ARG A 77 2.88 -0.93 4.61
N ALA A 78 1.85 -0.55 3.82
CA ALA A 78 2.04 0.03 2.51
C ALA A 78 2.71 1.41 2.56
N LYS A 79 2.44 2.24 3.59
CA LYS A 79 3.12 3.53 3.81
C LYS A 79 4.64 3.37 3.90
N ASP A 80 5.11 2.46 4.76
CA ASP A 80 6.54 2.24 4.96
C ASP A 80 7.22 1.76 3.68
N ILE A 81 6.58 0.85 2.95
CA ILE A 81 7.09 0.33 1.69
C ILE A 81 7.13 1.41 0.61
N MET A 82 6.05 2.20 0.49
CA MET A 82 5.99 3.31 -0.46
C MET A 82 7.07 4.34 -0.17
N GLN A 83 7.30 4.66 1.12
CA GLN A 83 8.36 5.58 1.54
C GLN A 83 9.76 5.07 1.12
N LEU A 84 10.02 3.75 1.23
CA LEU A 84 11.29 3.17 0.79
C LEU A 84 11.50 3.33 -0.73
N PHE A 85 10.47 3.07 -1.55
CA PHE A 85 10.57 3.23 -2.99
C PHE A 85 10.69 4.70 -3.39
N ASN A 86 9.94 5.61 -2.76
CA ASN A 86 10.05 7.05 -3.00
C ASN A 86 11.46 7.57 -2.69
N ASN A 87 12.05 7.17 -1.56
CA ASN A 87 13.43 7.52 -1.19
C ASN A 87 14.46 6.99 -2.19
N ALA A 88 14.18 5.83 -2.79
CA ALA A 88 15.00 5.24 -3.84
C ALA A 88 14.71 5.82 -5.25
N LYS A 89 13.78 6.78 -5.39
CA LYS A 89 13.33 7.37 -6.66
C LYS A 89 12.78 6.32 -7.64
N ILE A 90 12.10 5.31 -7.11
CA ILE A 90 11.40 4.28 -7.88
C ILE A 90 9.91 4.62 -7.88
N GLU A 91 9.33 4.70 -9.05
CA GLU A 91 7.92 5.07 -9.20
C GLU A 91 7.00 3.92 -8.77
N VAL A 92 6.11 4.18 -7.82
CA VAL A 92 5.05 3.26 -7.42
C VAL A 92 3.80 3.56 -8.24
N ILE A 93 3.64 2.84 -9.35
CA ILE A 93 2.56 3.10 -10.32
C ILE A 93 1.20 2.61 -9.86
N ARG A 94 1.15 1.68 -8.89
CA ARG A 94 -0.10 1.17 -8.32
C ARG A 94 0.08 0.70 -6.88
N ILE A 95 -0.90 1.05 -6.04
CA ILE A 95 -1.09 0.49 -4.70
C ILE A 95 -2.56 0.10 -4.58
N GLY A 96 -2.81 -1.12 -4.11
CA GLY A 96 -4.15 -1.71 -4.07
C GLY A 96 -4.57 -2.35 -5.39
N LEU A 97 -5.56 -3.22 -5.32
CA LEU A 97 -6.11 -3.89 -6.48
C LEU A 97 -7.05 -2.95 -7.25
N GLN A 98 -7.17 -3.19 -8.54
CA GLN A 98 -8.15 -2.49 -9.36
C GLN A 98 -9.51 -3.13 -9.16
N ASN A 99 -10.53 -2.29 -8.99
CA ASN A 99 -11.91 -2.77 -9.00
C ASN A 99 -12.23 -3.41 -10.35
N THR A 100 -12.81 -4.59 -10.28
CA THR A 100 -13.42 -5.30 -11.41
C THR A 100 -14.79 -5.80 -10.93
N GLU A 101 -15.60 -6.35 -11.81
CA GLU A 101 -16.87 -6.96 -11.42
C GLU A 101 -16.70 -8.07 -10.36
N GLU A 102 -15.56 -8.76 -10.38
CA GLU A 102 -15.24 -9.86 -9.47
C GLU A 102 -14.43 -9.42 -8.24
N ILE A 103 -13.64 -8.35 -8.37
CA ILE A 103 -12.84 -7.79 -7.27
C ILE A 103 -13.47 -6.48 -6.84
N THR A 104 -14.46 -6.58 -6.00
CA THR A 104 -15.24 -5.48 -5.46
C THR A 104 -15.50 -5.68 -3.96
N ASP A 105 -16.34 -4.87 -3.35
CA ASP A 105 -16.64 -4.97 -1.92
C ASP A 105 -17.15 -6.38 -1.58
N PRO A 106 -16.62 -7.02 -0.51
CA PRO A 106 -17.05 -8.36 -0.10
C PRO A 106 -18.57 -8.49 0.15
N SER A 107 -19.28 -7.39 0.41
CA SER A 107 -20.73 -7.37 0.60
C SER A 107 -21.53 -7.45 -0.71
N GLU A 108 -20.87 -7.22 -1.85
CA GLU A 108 -21.54 -7.31 -3.16
C GLU A 108 -21.67 -8.77 -3.62
N GLU A 109 -22.81 -9.10 -4.21
CA GLU A 109 -23.13 -10.46 -4.63
C GLU A 109 -22.17 -10.99 -5.70
N SER A 110 -21.71 -10.13 -6.61
CA SER A 110 -20.75 -10.47 -7.66
C SER A 110 -19.31 -10.68 -7.14
N SER A 111 -19.02 -10.23 -5.91
CA SER A 111 -17.67 -10.26 -5.37
C SER A 111 -17.12 -11.67 -5.19
N GLN A 112 -15.92 -11.88 -5.70
CA GLN A 112 -15.10 -13.07 -5.39
C GLN A 112 -14.25 -12.87 -4.14
N VAL A 113 -14.19 -11.65 -3.60
CA VAL A 113 -13.44 -11.34 -2.36
C VAL A 113 -14.26 -11.77 -1.16
N ILE A 114 -13.70 -12.59 -0.27
CA ILE A 114 -14.35 -13.01 0.98
C ILE A 114 -13.74 -12.36 2.22
N ALA A 115 -12.48 -11.96 2.15
CA ALA A 115 -11.81 -11.26 3.26
C ALA A 115 -10.55 -10.53 2.78
N GLY A 116 -10.04 -9.62 3.62
CA GLY A 116 -8.82 -8.88 3.39
C GLY A 116 -9.04 -7.38 3.22
N PRO A 117 -7.97 -6.62 3.06
CA PRO A 117 -7.99 -5.16 3.07
C PRO A 117 -8.44 -4.56 1.74
N TYR A 118 -9.61 -4.94 1.27
CA TYR A 118 -10.19 -4.32 0.09
C TYR A 118 -10.67 -2.90 0.40
N HIS A 119 -10.26 -1.95 -0.41
CA HIS A 119 -10.80 -0.59 -0.38
C HIS A 119 -10.64 0.06 -1.77
N PRO A 120 -11.70 0.65 -2.36
CA PRO A 120 -11.64 1.21 -3.71
C PRO A 120 -10.68 2.39 -3.84
N ALA A 121 -10.45 3.13 -2.76
CA ALA A 121 -9.51 4.24 -2.68
C ALA A 121 -8.24 3.88 -1.89
N PHE A 122 -7.76 2.63 -1.93
CA PHE A 122 -6.66 2.16 -1.08
C PHE A 122 -5.39 3.03 -1.23
N ARG A 123 -5.04 3.43 -2.46
CA ARG A 123 -3.92 4.34 -2.71
C ARG A 123 -4.09 5.67 -1.99
N GLN A 124 -5.29 6.25 -2.03
CA GLN A 124 -5.57 7.52 -1.35
C GLN A 124 -5.40 7.40 0.17
N LEU A 125 -5.84 6.28 0.77
CA LEU A 125 -5.63 6.04 2.20
C LEU A 125 -4.14 6.01 2.56
N VAL A 126 -3.32 5.33 1.75
CA VAL A 126 -1.87 5.25 1.96
C VAL A 126 -1.23 6.65 1.86
N GLU A 127 -1.53 7.39 0.79
CA GLU A 127 -0.97 8.73 0.57
C GLU A 127 -1.43 9.72 1.64
N SER A 128 -2.71 9.67 2.04
CA SER A 128 -3.25 10.50 3.14
C SER A 128 -2.57 10.21 4.47
N GLY A 129 -2.37 8.93 4.78
CA GLY A 129 -1.65 8.52 5.98
C GLY A 129 -0.19 8.99 6.00
N MET A 130 0.50 8.96 4.85
CA MET A 130 1.87 9.50 4.74
C MET A 130 1.92 11.01 4.99
N TRP A 131 0.97 11.77 4.44
CA TRP A 131 0.85 13.22 4.69
C TRP A 131 0.55 13.51 6.16
N TYR A 132 -0.36 12.76 6.77
CA TYR A 132 -0.65 12.88 8.20
C TYR A 132 0.61 12.68 9.05
N ASP A 133 1.35 11.60 8.81
CA ASP A 133 2.58 11.30 9.54
C ASP A 133 3.63 12.43 9.38
N GLU A 134 3.80 12.96 8.17
CA GLU A 134 4.72 14.06 7.90
C GLU A 134 4.31 15.34 8.63
N ILE A 135 3.03 15.69 8.60
CA ILE A 135 2.49 16.87 9.28
C ILE A 135 2.68 16.74 10.79
N VAL A 136 2.30 15.62 11.37
CA VAL A 136 2.46 15.35 12.81
C VAL A 136 3.92 15.41 13.23
N GLN A 137 4.83 14.84 12.45
CA GLN A 137 6.26 14.92 12.71
C GLN A 137 6.79 16.37 12.66
N LYS A 138 6.32 17.16 11.70
CA LYS A 138 6.69 18.59 11.61
C LYS A 138 6.16 19.39 12.80
N ILE A 139 4.91 19.19 13.19
CA ILE A 139 4.32 19.88 14.36
C ILE A 139 5.08 19.52 15.64
N LYS A 140 5.39 18.26 15.86
CA LYS A 140 6.15 17.81 17.04
C LYS A 140 7.53 18.46 17.17
N LYS A 141 8.17 18.85 16.07
CA LYS A 141 9.49 19.53 16.09
C LYS A 141 9.44 20.94 16.69
N PHE A 142 8.28 21.60 16.70
CA PHE A 142 8.16 22.94 17.28
C PHE A 142 8.18 22.97 18.80
N ASN A 143 8.02 21.81 19.46
CA ASN A 143 8.05 21.67 20.93
C ASN A 143 7.19 22.68 21.70
N ILE A 144 6.10 23.16 21.10
CA ILE A 144 5.14 24.12 21.64
C ILE A 144 3.73 23.51 21.58
N LYS A 145 2.87 23.92 22.50
CA LYS A 145 1.46 23.60 22.46
C LYS A 145 0.81 24.41 21.34
N VAL A 146 0.51 23.74 20.22
CA VAL A 146 -0.11 24.34 19.05
C VAL A 146 -1.62 24.22 19.18
N MET A 147 -2.35 25.35 19.12
CA MET A 147 -3.82 25.36 19.16
C MET A 147 -4.43 25.29 17.74
N GLN A 148 -3.71 25.82 16.76
CA GLN A 148 -4.16 25.87 15.36
C GLN A 148 -2.96 25.84 14.43
N VAL A 149 -3.10 25.12 13.32
CA VAL A 149 -2.10 25.01 12.27
C VAL A 149 -2.72 25.37 10.93
N THR A 150 -2.05 26.21 10.16
CA THR A 150 -2.41 26.48 8.77
C THR A 150 -1.38 25.83 7.86
N ILE A 151 -1.83 24.93 6.99
CA ILE A 151 -0.97 24.21 6.04
C ILE A 151 -1.15 24.82 4.66
N LYS A 152 -0.05 25.31 4.07
CA LYS A 152 -0.01 25.72 2.67
C LYS A 152 0.53 24.57 1.84
N ALA A 153 -0.21 24.15 0.84
CA ALA A 153 0.11 23.00 0.02
C ALA A 153 -0.13 23.28 -1.47
N ASN A 154 0.52 22.47 -2.33
CA ASN A 154 0.19 22.45 -3.74
C ASN A 154 -1.26 21.93 -3.91
N PRO A 155 -2.09 22.56 -4.77
CA PRO A 155 -3.46 22.11 -5.06
C PRO A 155 -3.58 20.61 -5.36
N GLU A 156 -2.61 20.02 -6.03
CA GLU A 156 -2.57 18.59 -6.36
C GLU A 156 -2.57 17.67 -5.12
N ASN A 157 -2.05 18.16 -3.99
CA ASN A 157 -1.90 17.38 -2.76
C ASN A 157 -3.02 17.63 -1.74
N ILE A 158 -3.91 18.58 -1.99
CA ILE A 158 -4.93 18.98 -1.01
C ILE A 158 -5.80 17.80 -0.57
N ASN A 159 -6.26 17.00 -1.51
CA ASN A 159 -7.12 15.85 -1.21
C ASN A 159 -6.42 14.82 -0.32
N ASN A 160 -5.13 14.56 -0.54
CA ASN A 160 -4.36 13.63 0.27
C ASN A 160 -4.03 14.20 1.65
N ILE A 161 -3.83 15.52 1.75
CA ILE A 161 -3.58 16.21 3.03
C ILE A 161 -4.82 16.23 3.91
N ILE A 162 -6.00 16.53 3.32
CA ILE A 162 -7.28 16.48 4.03
C ILE A 162 -7.64 15.07 4.44
N GLY A 163 -7.25 14.09 3.64
CA GLY A 163 -7.53 12.68 3.87
C GLY A 163 -8.89 12.21 3.34
N HIS A 164 -9.02 10.89 3.29
CA HIS A 164 -10.29 10.27 2.90
C HIS A 164 -11.37 10.66 3.92
N LYS A 165 -12.53 11.15 3.44
CA LYS A 165 -13.62 11.65 4.31
C LYS A 165 -13.17 12.72 5.35
N LYS A 166 -12.11 13.44 5.07
CA LYS A 166 -11.53 14.48 5.94
C LYS A 166 -10.92 13.94 7.25
N GLU A 167 -10.39 12.73 7.23
CA GLU A 167 -9.84 12.06 8.42
C GLU A 167 -8.62 12.74 9.04
N ASN A 168 -7.93 13.63 8.30
CA ASN A 168 -6.74 14.35 8.77
C ASN A 168 -7.03 15.78 9.27
N VAL A 169 -8.30 16.17 9.38
CA VAL A 169 -8.69 17.57 9.72
C VAL A 169 -9.51 17.63 11.00
#